data_1a71fec5868e0e584093fae4aca07eba
#
_entry.id   1a71fec5868e0e584093fae4aca07eba
#
_cell.length_a   1.000
_cell.length_b   1.000
_cell.length_c   1.000
_cell.angle_alpha   90.00
_cell.angle_beta   90.00
_cell.angle_gamma   90.00
#
_symmetry.space_group_name_H-M   'P 1'
#
loop_
_entity.id
_entity.type
_entity.pdbx_description
1 polymer ?
#
loop_
_entity_poly.entity_id
_entity_poly.type
_entity_poly.pdbx_seq_one_letter_code
_entity_poly.pdbx_strand_id
1 'polypeptide(L)'
;IGAASWNHEPLIEVLVGQVAAEIGDPTGVIVFDPSGFPKQGKDSVGVARQWIGRLGKVDNGQVAIYMGYASEKDHALIDTRLYLPKEWVKDKKRRKQCGIPKEIRYRTRHELALEMLRAHGSSLPHAWITGDDEMGHVTWFREALRDQGERYLLAVPFNTTVRDLE
;
A
#
# COMPACT_ATOMS: atom_id res chain seq x y z
N ILE A 1 -24.45 6.84 8.10
CA ILE A 1 -23.02 6.48 8.27
C ILE A 1 -22.16 7.40 7.37
N GLY A 2 -22.50 7.61 6.12
CA GLY A 2 -21.67 8.39 5.18
C GLY A 2 -21.50 9.90 5.47
N ALA A 3 -22.25 10.48 6.40
CA ALA A 3 -22.13 11.88 6.81
C ALA A 3 -21.44 12.05 8.18
N ALA A 4 -21.11 10.97 8.88
CA ALA A 4 -20.44 11.06 10.16
C ALA A 4 -18.95 11.35 9.97
N SER A 5 -18.46 12.38 10.66
CA SER A 5 -17.02 12.66 10.75
C SER A 5 -16.45 11.80 11.89
N TRP A 6 -15.70 10.75 11.55
CA TRP A 6 -15.02 9.90 12.52
C TRP A 6 -13.60 9.56 12.03
N ASN A 7 -12.69 9.37 12.95
CA ASN A 7 -11.33 8.93 12.66
C ASN A 7 -11.28 7.40 12.69
N HIS A 8 -10.79 6.80 11.62
CA HIS A 8 -10.65 5.33 11.48
C HIS A 8 -9.34 4.79 12.06
N GLU A 9 -8.35 5.63 12.32
CA GLU A 9 -7.04 5.20 12.83
C GLU A 9 -7.14 4.38 14.11
N PRO A 10 -7.93 4.77 15.15
CA PRO A 10 -8.06 3.94 16.34
C PRO A 10 -8.66 2.56 16.07
N LEU A 11 -9.50 2.43 15.04
CA LEU A 11 -10.05 1.12 14.65
C LEU A 11 -8.96 0.24 14.02
N ILE A 12 -8.10 0.83 13.19
CA ILE A 12 -6.95 0.10 12.62
C ILE A 12 -5.99 -0.33 13.73
N GLU A 13 -5.72 0.51 14.72
CA GLU A 13 -4.88 0.14 15.87
C GLU A 13 -5.45 -1.06 16.64
N VAL A 14 -6.75 -1.08 16.89
CA VAL A 14 -7.43 -2.24 17.51
C VAL A 14 -7.31 -3.49 16.64
N LEU A 15 -7.53 -3.36 15.33
CA LEU A 15 -7.37 -4.47 14.37
C LEU A 15 -5.95 -5.03 14.40
N VAL A 16 -4.93 -4.16 14.33
CA VAL A 16 -3.51 -4.56 14.39
C VAL A 16 -3.22 -5.32 15.68
N GLY A 17 -3.70 -4.82 16.83
CA GLY A 17 -3.55 -5.49 18.11
C GLY A 17 -4.21 -6.86 18.16
N GLN A 18 -5.41 -7.01 17.62
CA GLN A 18 -6.11 -8.29 17.53
C GLN A 18 -5.39 -9.26 16.59
N VAL A 19 -4.98 -8.82 15.42
CA VAL A 19 -4.22 -9.65 14.46
C VAL A 19 -2.92 -10.14 15.10
N ALA A 20 -2.19 -9.26 15.78
CA ALA A 20 -0.95 -9.65 16.47
C ALA A 20 -1.21 -10.69 17.58
N ALA A 21 -2.30 -10.54 18.33
CA ALA A 21 -2.66 -11.46 19.42
C ALA A 21 -3.12 -12.84 18.93
N GLU A 22 -3.96 -12.87 17.88
CA GLU A 22 -4.64 -14.09 17.42
C GLU A 22 -3.75 -14.89 16.43
N ILE A 23 -3.19 -14.22 15.45
CA ILE A 23 -2.43 -14.87 14.37
C ILE A 23 -0.97 -14.43 14.28
N GLY A 24 -0.52 -13.54 15.17
CA GLY A 24 0.87 -13.09 15.20
C GLY A 24 1.86 -14.25 15.32
N ASP A 25 2.92 -14.20 14.52
CA ASP A 25 3.97 -15.21 14.47
C ASP A 25 5.31 -14.57 14.10
N PRO A 26 6.43 -14.86 14.81
CA PRO A 26 7.75 -14.35 14.46
C PRO A 26 8.22 -14.73 13.03
N THR A 27 7.63 -15.77 12.43
CA THR A 27 7.89 -16.19 11.04
C THR A 27 6.90 -15.59 10.05
N GLY A 28 5.95 -14.78 10.53
CA GLY A 28 4.91 -14.15 9.74
C GLY A 28 5.45 -13.28 8.60
N VAL A 29 4.56 -12.89 7.70
CA VAL A 29 4.89 -12.14 6.48
C VAL A 29 3.96 -10.92 6.38
N ILE A 30 4.54 -9.75 6.17
CA ILE A 30 3.80 -8.56 5.73
C ILE A 30 3.80 -8.52 4.21
N VAL A 31 2.63 -8.31 3.61
CA VAL A 31 2.42 -8.31 2.17
C VAL A 31 1.99 -6.92 1.70
N PHE A 32 2.64 -6.37 0.68
CA PHE A 32 2.18 -5.17 0.00
C PHE A 32 1.69 -5.49 -1.41
N ASP A 33 0.45 -5.09 -1.72
CA ASP A 33 -0.17 -5.31 -3.03
C ASP A 33 -0.88 -4.03 -3.53
N PRO A 34 -0.42 -3.43 -4.63
CA PRO A 34 -1.15 -2.38 -5.31
C PRO A 34 -2.32 -2.94 -6.11
N SER A 35 -3.54 -2.68 -5.68
CA SER A 35 -4.74 -3.17 -6.39
C SER A 35 -5.58 -2.06 -6.98
N GLY A 36 -6.06 -2.25 -8.21
CA GLY A 36 -6.83 -1.30 -8.99
C GLY A 36 -8.30 -1.68 -9.17
N PHE A 37 -9.19 -0.69 -8.99
CA PHE A 37 -10.63 -0.82 -9.19
C PHE A 37 -11.09 0.01 -10.38
N PRO A 38 -11.65 -0.60 -11.45
CA PRO A 38 -12.26 0.13 -12.56
C PRO A 38 -13.38 1.04 -12.05
N LYS A 39 -13.43 2.24 -12.56
CA LYS A 39 -14.49 3.22 -12.25
C LYS A 39 -15.11 3.76 -13.53
N GLN A 40 -16.41 4.03 -13.42
CA GLN A 40 -17.17 4.73 -14.45
C GLN A 40 -17.10 6.21 -14.27
N GLY A 41 -16.90 7.15 -14.61
CA GLY A 41 -16.92 8.57 -14.22
C GLY A 41 -15.55 9.08 -13.76
N LYS A 42 -15.53 10.34 -13.40
CA LYS A 42 -14.28 11.08 -13.12
C LYS A 42 -14.24 11.69 -11.70
N ASP A 43 -15.32 11.59 -10.93
CA ASP A 43 -15.50 12.41 -9.72
C ASP A 43 -15.01 11.75 -8.45
N SER A 44 -14.88 10.42 -8.41
CA SER A 44 -14.30 9.74 -7.24
C SER A 44 -12.84 10.10 -7.06
N VAL A 45 -12.44 10.37 -5.82
CA VAL A 45 -11.06 10.76 -5.47
C VAL A 45 -10.06 9.74 -5.99
N GLY A 46 -8.99 10.20 -6.67
CA GLY A 46 -7.93 9.33 -7.19
C GLY A 46 -8.24 8.66 -8.53
N VAL A 47 -9.44 8.86 -9.10
CA VAL A 47 -9.78 8.29 -10.41
C VAL A 47 -8.94 8.92 -11.53
N ALA A 48 -8.25 8.09 -12.26
CA ALA A 48 -7.43 8.45 -13.42
C ALA A 48 -7.27 7.25 -14.35
N ARG A 49 -6.68 7.46 -15.53
CA ARG A 49 -6.20 6.38 -16.37
C ARG A 49 -4.94 5.77 -15.74
N GLN A 50 -5.08 4.56 -15.22
CA GLN A 50 -4.03 3.84 -14.49
C GLN A 50 -4.00 2.39 -14.93
N TRP A 51 -2.87 1.72 -14.74
CA TRP A 51 -2.81 0.28 -14.91
C TRP A 51 -3.72 -0.41 -13.89
N ILE A 52 -4.61 -1.25 -14.36
CA ILE A 52 -5.53 -2.04 -13.54
C ILE A 52 -5.17 -3.51 -13.74
N GLY A 53 -4.40 -4.08 -12.84
CA GLY A 53 -3.84 -5.43 -12.96
C GLY A 53 -4.88 -6.50 -13.28
N ARG A 54 -6.02 -6.50 -12.59
CA ARG A 54 -7.13 -7.44 -12.87
C ARG A 54 -7.74 -7.36 -14.27
N LEU A 55 -7.51 -6.25 -15.00
CA LEU A 55 -7.94 -6.08 -16.39
C LEU A 55 -6.80 -6.27 -17.38
N GLY A 56 -5.55 -6.32 -16.92
CA GLY A 56 -4.36 -6.42 -17.76
C GLY A 56 -4.17 -5.22 -18.71
N LYS A 57 -4.68 -4.04 -18.37
CA LYS A 57 -4.62 -2.84 -19.22
C LYS A 57 -4.70 -1.54 -18.43
N VAL A 58 -4.31 -0.44 -19.08
CA VAL A 58 -4.57 0.92 -18.59
C VAL A 58 -6.05 1.26 -18.82
N ASP A 59 -6.77 1.53 -17.74
CA ASP A 59 -8.18 1.91 -17.81
C ASP A 59 -8.49 2.99 -16.75
N ASN A 60 -9.71 3.52 -16.79
CA ASN A 60 -10.18 4.49 -15.81
C ASN A 60 -10.47 3.80 -14.48
N GLY A 61 -9.80 4.22 -13.41
CA GLY A 61 -9.95 3.56 -12.12
C GLY A 61 -9.25 4.25 -10.97
N GLN A 62 -9.43 3.70 -9.79
CA GLN A 62 -8.71 4.04 -8.56
C GLN A 62 -7.72 2.93 -8.26
N VAL A 63 -6.56 3.29 -7.72
CA VAL A 63 -5.58 2.33 -7.21
C VAL A 63 -5.35 2.60 -5.73
N ALA A 64 -5.30 1.56 -4.93
CA ALA A 64 -4.90 1.63 -3.53
C ALA A 64 -3.76 0.64 -3.27
N ILE A 65 -2.96 0.93 -2.27
CA ILE A 65 -1.93 0.03 -1.76
C ILE A 65 -2.52 -0.65 -0.52
N TYR A 66 -2.44 -1.95 -0.49
CA TYR A 66 -2.91 -2.77 0.61
C TYR A 66 -1.73 -3.32 1.38
N MET A 67 -1.85 -3.32 2.71
CA MET A 67 -0.97 -4.00 3.62
C MET A 67 -1.72 -5.18 4.21
N GLY A 68 -1.28 -6.38 3.90
CA GLY A 68 -1.77 -7.63 4.49
C GLY A 68 -0.75 -8.20 5.48
N TYR A 69 -1.22 -9.09 6.34
CA TYR A 69 -0.42 -9.93 7.21
C TYR A 69 -0.81 -11.39 7.02
N ALA A 70 0.16 -12.27 6.99
CA ALA A 70 -0.08 -13.71 6.88
C ALA A 70 0.89 -14.48 7.79
N SER A 71 0.39 -15.55 8.39
CA SER A 71 1.17 -16.54 9.15
C SER A 71 0.69 -17.95 8.82
N GLU A 72 1.27 -18.97 9.44
CA GLU A 72 0.78 -20.34 9.31
C GLU A 72 -0.63 -20.53 9.89
N LYS A 73 -1.08 -19.63 10.78
CA LYS A 73 -2.39 -19.72 11.41
C LYS A 73 -3.51 -19.19 10.52
N ASP A 74 -3.32 -18.01 9.92
CA ASP A 74 -4.32 -17.33 9.07
C ASP A 74 -3.72 -16.07 8.44
N HIS A 75 -4.57 -15.28 7.77
CA HIS A 75 -4.19 -14.01 7.16
C HIS A 75 -5.24 -12.92 7.40
N ALA A 76 -4.81 -11.65 7.36
CA ALA A 76 -5.69 -10.50 7.53
C ALA A 76 -5.26 -9.31 6.67
N LEU A 77 -6.23 -8.51 6.24
CA LEU A 77 -5.96 -7.17 5.70
C LEU A 77 -5.78 -6.21 6.87
N ILE A 78 -4.68 -5.46 6.87
CA ILE A 78 -4.29 -4.56 7.98
C ILE A 78 -4.67 -3.12 7.69
N ASP A 79 -4.20 -2.58 6.57
CA ASP A 79 -4.42 -1.17 6.21
C ASP A 79 -4.51 -1.03 4.69
N THR A 80 -5.04 0.10 4.26
CA THR A 80 -5.10 0.48 2.85
C THR A 80 -4.91 1.97 2.67
N ARG A 81 -4.14 2.36 1.67
CA ARG A 81 -3.90 3.77 1.33
C ARG A 81 -4.26 4.04 -0.13
N LEU A 82 -5.19 4.98 -0.34
CA LEU A 82 -5.57 5.40 -1.68
C LEU A 82 -4.42 6.15 -2.35
N TYR A 83 -3.99 5.67 -3.51
CA TYR A 83 -3.03 6.39 -4.34
C TYR A 83 -3.70 7.61 -4.99
N LEU A 84 -3.12 8.79 -4.76
CA LEU A 84 -3.59 10.03 -5.35
C LEU A 84 -2.64 10.44 -6.50
N PRO A 85 -3.05 10.30 -7.78
CA PRO A 85 -2.24 10.68 -8.92
C PRO A 85 -1.80 12.15 -8.88
N LYS A 86 -0.65 12.47 -9.49
CA LYS A 86 -0.08 13.84 -9.50
C LYS A 86 -1.06 14.90 -10.00
N GLU A 87 -1.90 14.56 -10.98
CA GLU A 87 -2.93 15.46 -11.53
C GLU A 87 -3.96 15.87 -10.48
N TRP A 88 -4.37 14.93 -9.60
CA TRP A 88 -5.26 15.21 -8.49
C TRP A 88 -4.64 16.13 -7.44
N VAL A 89 -3.35 15.91 -7.14
CA VAL A 89 -2.63 16.74 -6.16
C VAL A 89 -2.49 18.18 -6.65
N LYS A 90 -2.32 18.39 -7.95
CA LYS A 90 -2.17 19.71 -8.56
C LYS A 90 -3.49 20.46 -8.74
N ASP A 91 -4.60 19.77 -8.89
CA ASP A 91 -5.93 20.36 -9.12
C ASP A 91 -6.58 20.85 -7.82
N LYS A 92 -6.26 22.08 -7.44
CA LYS A 92 -6.79 22.73 -6.21
C LYS A 92 -8.32 22.80 -6.20
N LYS A 93 -8.97 23.02 -7.37
CA LYS A 93 -10.42 23.11 -7.48
C LYS A 93 -11.06 21.76 -7.19
N ARG A 94 -10.57 20.71 -7.85
CA ARG A 94 -11.08 19.35 -7.69
C ARG A 94 -10.85 18.83 -6.27
N ARG A 95 -9.68 19.10 -5.67
CA ARG A 95 -9.39 18.78 -4.27
C ARG A 95 -10.42 19.39 -3.32
N LYS A 96 -10.72 20.70 -3.49
CA LYS A 96 -11.71 21.40 -2.66
C LYS A 96 -13.10 20.81 -2.83
N GLN A 97 -13.52 20.51 -4.06
CA GLN A 97 -14.83 19.90 -4.34
C GLN A 97 -15.00 18.52 -3.71
N CYS A 98 -13.92 17.73 -3.67
CA CYS A 98 -13.93 16.38 -3.12
C CYS A 98 -13.52 16.31 -1.63
N GLY A 99 -13.34 17.46 -0.96
CA GLY A 99 -12.99 17.48 0.46
C GLY A 99 -11.60 16.91 0.79
N ILE A 100 -10.67 16.90 -0.18
CA ILE A 100 -9.33 16.35 0.08
C ILE A 100 -8.56 17.31 1.01
N PRO A 101 -8.11 16.85 2.18
CA PRO A 101 -7.38 17.66 3.15
C PRO A 101 -6.14 18.33 2.54
N LYS A 102 -5.80 19.53 3.01
CA LYS A 102 -4.68 20.32 2.45
C LYS A 102 -3.33 19.69 2.70
N GLU A 103 -3.18 18.96 3.78
CA GLU A 103 -1.99 18.23 4.22
C GLU A 103 -1.67 17.03 3.34
N ILE A 104 -2.66 16.45 2.64
CA ILE A 104 -2.43 15.33 1.73
C ILE A 104 -1.53 15.79 0.58
N ARG A 105 -0.34 15.20 0.51
CA ARG A 105 0.68 15.44 -0.50
C ARG A 105 0.72 14.29 -1.50
N TYR A 106 1.43 14.52 -2.62
CA TYR A 106 1.76 13.42 -3.52
C TYR A 106 2.66 12.42 -2.79
N ARG A 107 2.31 11.15 -2.92
CA ARG A 107 3.10 10.00 -2.50
C ARG A 107 3.11 8.97 -3.61
N THR A 108 4.25 8.36 -3.84
CA THR A 108 4.33 7.14 -4.65
C THR A 108 3.67 5.99 -3.92
N ARG A 109 3.33 4.93 -4.63
CA ARG A 109 2.77 3.72 -4.02
C ARG A 109 3.73 3.09 -3.00
N HIS A 110 5.03 3.12 -3.31
CA HIS A 110 6.09 2.65 -2.42
C HIS A 110 6.21 3.50 -1.13
N GLU A 111 6.09 4.84 -1.25
CA GLU A 111 6.06 5.70 -0.06
C GLU A 111 4.85 5.39 0.82
N LEU A 112 3.68 5.13 0.23
CA LEU A 112 2.48 4.75 0.97
C LEU A 112 2.66 3.40 1.68
N ALA A 113 3.31 2.41 1.03
CA ALA A 113 3.65 1.13 1.66
C ALA A 113 4.59 1.32 2.86
N LEU A 114 5.65 2.14 2.71
CA LEU A 114 6.56 2.43 3.82
C LEU A 114 5.90 3.23 4.95
N GLU A 115 4.93 4.10 4.65
CA GLU A 115 4.15 4.79 5.68
C GLU A 115 3.32 3.81 6.50
N MET A 116 2.66 2.82 5.87
CA MET A 116 1.92 1.76 6.56
C MET A 116 2.86 0.86 7.38
N LEU A 117 4.01 0.48 6.82
CA LEU A 117 5.01 -0.32 7.55
C LEU A 117 5.50 0.39 8.82
N ARG A 118 5.82 1.68 8.73
CA ARG A 118 6.23 2.47 9.91
C ARG A 118 5.12 2.60 10.95
N ALA A 119 3.86 2.69 10.52
CA ALA A 119 2.73 2.80 11.42
C ALA A 119 2.42 1.49 12.16
N HIS A 120 2.54 0.34 11.50
CA HIS A 120 1.99 -0.93 12.00
C HIS A 120 3.02 -2.06 12.10
N GLY A 121 4.12 -2.00 11.36
CA GLY A 121 5.09 -3.11 11.25
C GLY A 121 5.65 -3.56 12.60
N SER A 122 6.02 -2.63 13.47
CA SER A 122 6.57 -2.96 14.79
C SER A 122 5.57 -3.66 15.73
N SER A 123 4.28 -3.54 15.46
CA SER A 123 3.21 -4.18 16.23
C SER A 123 2.83 -5.58 15.72
N LEU A 124 3.31 -5.95 14.54
CA LEU A 124 3.04 -7.23 13.89
C LEU A 124 4.31 -8.09 13.90
N PRO A 125 4.38 -9.17 14.70
CA PRO A 125 5.51 -10.09 14.64
C PRO A 125 5.66 -10.65 13.22
N HIS A 126 6.81 -10.47 12.59
CA HIS A 126 7.05 -10.96 11.23
C HIS A 126 8.54 -11.20 10.95
N ALA A 127 8.82 -12.04 9.98
CA ALA A 127 10.17 -12.32 9.51
C ALA A 127 10.47 -11.70 8.14
N TRP A 128 9.43 -11.46 7.33
CA TRP A 128 9.60 -11.09 5.94
C TRP A 128 8.60 -10.05 5.48
N ILE A 129 9.05 -9.21 4.56
CA ILE A 129 8.21 -8.35 3.73
C ILE A 129 8.13 -8.97 2.34
N THR A 130 6.95 -9.03 1.73
CA THR A 130 6.78 -9.47 0.34
C THR A 130 5.89 -8.52 -0.46
N GLY A 131 5.95 -8.64 -1.76
CA GLY A 131 5.15 -7.86 -2.71
C GLY A 131 5.42 -8.28 -4.15
N ASP A 132 4.61 -7.78 -5.06
CA ASP A 132 4.70 -8.07 -6.49
C ASP A 132 5.88 -7.36 -7.18
N ASP A 133 5.97 -7.48 -8.50
CA ASP A 133 7.03 -6.90 -9.31
C ASP A 133 6.97 -5.37 -9.38
N GLU A 134 5.79 -4.75 -9.18
CA GLU A 134 5.69 -3.30 -9.00
C GLU A 134 6.44 -2.85 -7.74
N MET A 135 6.35 -3.62 -6.65
CA MET A 135 7.06 -3.32 -5.42
C MET A 135 8.56 -3.63 -5.54
N GLY A 136 8.91 -4.73 -6.18
CA GLY A 136 10.28 -5.23 -6.17
C GLY A 136 11.24 -4.58 -7.15
N HIS A 137 10.79 -3.97 -8.25
CA HIS A 137 11.71 -3.39 -9.23
C HIS A 137 12.36 -2.06 -8.80
N VAL A 138 11.80 -1.37 -7.81
CA VAL A 138 12.27 -0.06 -7.35
C VAL A 138 13.40 -0.18 -6.35
N THR A 139 14.61 0.19 -6.76
CA THR A 139 15.83 0.03 -5.96
C THR A 139 15.76 0.77 -4.62
N TRP A 140 15.37 2.05 -4.61
CA TRP A 140 15.32 2.82 -3.38
C TRP A 140 14.30 2.27 -2.36
N PHE A 141 13.24 1.57 -2.82
CA PHE A 141 12.28 0.91 -1.92
C PHE A 141 12.93 -0.27 -1.19
N ARG A 142 13.67 -1.11 -1.93
CA ARG A 142 14.44 -2.21 -1.33
C ARG A 142 15.52 -1.71 -0.36
N GLU A 143 16.18 -0.61 -0.70
CA GLU A 143 17.15 0.05 0.20
C GLU A 143 16.45 0.55 1.46
N ALA A 144 15.31 1.21 1.34
CA ALA A 144 14.54 1.72 2.48
C ALA A 144 14.03 0.60 3.41
N LEU A 145 13.69 -0.58 2.88
CA LEU A 145 13.37 -1.76 3.69
C LEU A 145 14.61 -2.24 4.45
N ARG A 146 15.73 -2.38 3.77
CA ARG A 146 17.00 -2.80 4.40
C ARG A 146 17.46 -1.83 5.48
N ASP A 147 17.34 -0.53 5.24
CA ASP A 147 17.70 0.51 6.20
C ASP A 147 16.83 0.49 7.47
N GLN A 148 15.60 -0.03 7.36
CA GLN A 148 14.71 -0.29 8.49
C GLN A 148 14.98 -1.65 9.17
N GLY A 149 15.98 -2.41 8.70
CA GLY A 149 16.32 -3.74 9.24
C GLY A 149 15.40 -4.87 8.75
N GLU A 150 14.56 -4.60 7.75
CA GLU A 150 13.59 -5.56 7.23
C GLU A 150 14.24 -6.55 6.26
N ARG A 151 13.91 -7.82 6.41
CA ARG A 151 14.18 -8.84 5.39
C ARG A 151 13.04 -8.85 4.39
N TYR A 152 13.34 -8.95 3.12
CA TYR A 152 12.31 -8.95 2.08
C TYR A 152 12.55 -10.01 1.01
N LEU A 153 11.46 -10.50 0.44
CA LEU A 153 11.42 -11.33 -0.76
C LEU A 153 10.38 -10.71 -1.70
N LEU A 154 10.83 -9.93 -2.66
CA LEU A 154 9.97 -9.18 -3.60
C LEU A 154 10.11 -9.77 -5.00
N ALA A 155 9.00 -9.92 -5.71
CA ALA A 155 9.04 -10.25 -7.13
C ALA A 155 9.71 -9.10 -7.91
N VAL A 156 10.35 -9.45 -9.02
CA VAL A 156 10.95 -8.48 -9.95
C VAL A 156 10.50 -8.80 -11.36
N PRO A 157 10.42 -7.83 -12.27
CA PRO A 157 10.11 -8.09 -13.67
C PRO A 157 11.09 -9.11 -14.29
N PHE A 158 10.58 -9.93 -15.20
CA PHE A 158 11.36 -11.01 -15.83
C PHE A 158 12.61 -10.52 -16.60
N ASN A 159 12.63 -9.24 -16.98
CA ASN A 159 13.76 -8.61 -17.68
C ASN A 159 14.71 -7.86 -16.72
N THR A 160 14.61 -8.13 -15.43
CA THR A 160 15.51 -7.52 -14.44
C THR A 160 16.92 -8.11 -14.59
N THR A 161 17.91 -7.22 -14.77
CA THR A 161 19.32 -7.63 -14.79
C THR A 161 19.82 -7.83 -13.37
N VAL A 162 20.33 -9.01 -13.08
CA VAL A 162 21.03 -9.33 -11.84
C VAL A 162 22.52 -9.26 -12.12
N ARG A 163 23.28 -8.58 -11.26
CA ARG A 163 24.73 -8.55 -11.29
C ARG A 163 25.23 -9.46 -10.17
N ASP A 164 26.03 -10.44 -10.53
CA ASP A 164 26.81 -11.20 -9.58
C ASP A 164 27.94 -10.32 -9.05
N LEU A 165 28.10 -10.26 -7.76
CA LEU A 165 29.12 -9.46 -7.06
C LEU A 165 30.14 -10.42 -6.41
N GLU A 166 30.69 -11.38 -7.20
CA GLU A 166 31.87 -12.12 -6.76
C GLU A 166 33.05 -11.22 -6.49
#